data_76e7e8894a7c91fbd68ce455dcc6e745
#
_entry.id   76e7e8894a7c91fbd68ce455dcc6e745
#
_cell.length_a   1.000
_cell.length_b   1.000
_cell.length_c   1.000
_cell.angle_alpha   90.00
_cell.angle_beta   90.00
_cell.angle_gamma   90.00
#
_symmetry.space_group_name_H-M   'P 1'
#
loop_
_entity.id
_entity.type
_entity.pdbx_description
1 polymer ?
#
loop_
_entity_poly.entity_id
_entity_poly.type
_entity_poly.pdbx_seq_one_letter_code
_entity_poly.pdbx_strand_id
1 'polypeptide(L)'
;AAEWLVFAHLSTGAADDLAKVTDIARAMVTRYGMSRRLGHMALEREPNSFLGNEAMLGLKPQHDYSESTATAIDEEVQELVQSAFQRSLALLEARRELLERSASRLLQQETLEGEELLSLSAASISASAEPMRP
;
A
#
# COMPACT_ATOMS: atom_id res chain seq x y z
N ALA A 1 -4.25 3.13 -6.90
CA ALA A 1 -3.43 4.23 -7.43
C ALA A 1 -3.54 4.33 -8.96
N ALA A 2 -3.28 3.24 -9.72
CA ALA A 2 -3.36 3.28 -11.20
C ALA A 2 -4.76 3.67 -11.71
N GLU A 3 -5.82 3.08 -11.17
CA GLU A 3 -7.20 3.44 -11.51
C GLU A 3 -7.50 4.92 -11.26
N TRP A 4 -7.04 5.44 -10.13
CA TRP A 4 -7.19 6.86 -9.81
C TRP A 4 -6.49 7.75 -10.82
N LEU A 5 -5.27 7.39 -11.21
CA LEU A 5 -4.47 8.15 -12.16
C LEU A 5 -5.10 8.18 -13.58
N VAL A 6 -5.68 7.06 -14.02
CA VAL A 6 -6.19 6.90 -15.38
C VAL A 6 -7.65 7.31 -15.50
N PHE A 7 -8.50 6.95 -14.53
CA PHE A 7 -9.94 7.09 -14.59
C PHE A 7 -10.50 8.13 -13.62
N ALA A 8 -9.70 8.69 -12.72
CA ALA A 8 -10.11 9.63 -11.67
C ALA A 8 -11.24 9.11 -10.76
N HIS A 9 -11.43 7.79 -10.69
CA HIS A 9 -12.38 7.16 -9.78
C HIS A 9 -11.80 5.85 -9.24
N LEU A 10 -12.34 5.40 -8.10
CA LEU A 10 -11.98 4.13 -7.48
C LEU A 10 -13.10 3.12 -7.76
N SER A 11 -12.71 1.92 -8.13
CA SER A 11 -13.63 0.77 -8.23
C SER A 11 -13.69 0.01 -6.90
N THR A 12 -14.72 -0.81 -6.74
CA THR A 12 -14.85 -1.71 -5.58
C THR A 12 -13.81 -2.84 -5.58
N GLY A 13 -13.15 -3.09 -6.72
CA GLY A 13 -12.12 -4.13 -6.85
C GLY A 13 -10.87 -3.89 -5.97
N ALA A 14 -10.61 -2.64 -5.58
CA ALA A 14 -9.49 -2.31 -4.70
C ALA A 14 -9.82 -2.44 -3.18
N ALA A 15 -11.05 -2.80 -2.81
CA ALA A 15 -11.47 -2.81 -1.41
C ALA A 15 -10.65 -3.78 -0.54
N ASP A 16 -10.40 -5.00 -1.04
CA ASP A 16 -9.61 -6.01 -0.36
C ASP A 16 -8.15 -5.58 -0.20
N ASP A 17 -7.59 -4.91 -1.20
CA ASP A 17 -6.22 -4.40 -1.14
C ASP A 17 -6.10 -3.26 -0.14
N LEU A 18 -7.09 -2.37 -0.06
CA LEU A 18 -7.14 -1.30 0.94
C LEU A 18 -7.25 -1.85 2.35
N ALA A 19 -8.05 -2.90 2.57
CA ALA A 19 -8.14 -3.58 3.86
C ALA A 19 -6.77 -4.16 4.26
N LYS A 20 -6.10 -4.90 3.38
CA LYS A 20 -4.77 -5.46 3.62
C LYS A 20 -3.72 -4.38 3.93
N VAL A 21 -3.71 -3.29 3.17
CA VAL A 21 -2.77 -2.16 3.40
C VAL A 21 -3.02 -1.53 4.77
N THR A 22 -4.28 -1.36 5.17
CA THR A 22 -4.65 -0.83 6.48
C THR A 22 -4.20 -1.77 7.61
N ASP A 23 -4.42 -3.07 7.46
CA ASP A 23 -3.99 -4.08 8.45
C ASP A 23 -2.46 -4.11 8.60
N ILE A 24 -1.71 -4.03 7.49
CA ILE A 24 -0.25 -3.95 7.51
C ILE A 24 0.20 -2.68 8.21
N ALA A 25 -0.35 -1.51 7.87
CA ALA A 25 -0.01 -0.24 8.49
C ALA A 25 -0.31 -0.26 10.00
N ARG A 26 -1.45 -0.83 10.41
CA ARG A 26 -1.79 -0.99 11.82
C ARG A 26 -0.79 -1.89 12.54
N ALA A 27 -0.42 -3.03 11.95
CA ALA A 27 0.60 -3.91 12.52
C ALA A 27 1.97 -3.22 12.63
N MET A 28 2.36 -2.40 11.65
CA MET A 28 3.60 -1.61 11.72
C MET A 28 3.60 -0.67 12.92
N VAL A 29 2.50 -0.01 13.19
CA VAL A 29 2.36 0.95 14.30
C VAL A 29 2.25 0.22 15.64
N THR A 30 1.35 -0.77 15.74
CA THR A 30 0.96 -1.34 17.04
C THR A 30 1.83 -2.51 17.48
N ARG A 31 2.29 -3.37 16.56
CA ARG A 31 3.07 -4.57 16.87
C ARG A 31 4.57 -4.36 16.73
N TYR A 32 4.99 -3.67 15.66
CA TYR A 32 6.40 -3.54 15.34
C TYR A 32 7.03 -2.23 15.83
N GLY A 33 6.23 -1.34 16.46
CA GLY A 33 6.72 -0.08 17.01
C GLY A 33 7.38 0.84 15.97
N MET A 34 6.87 0.81 14.73
CA MET A 34 7.39 1.60 13.62
C MET A 34 6.74 2.99 13.52
N SER A 35 6.34 3.58 14.64
CA SER A 35 5.77 4.92 14.72
C SER A 35 6.80 5.90 15.24
N ARG A 36 6.91 7.07 14.61
CA ARG A 36 7.74 8.15 15.11
C ARG A 36 7.15 8.80 16.36
N ARG A 37 5.84 8.82 16.45
CA ARG A 37 5.08 9.51 17.50
C ARG A 37 4.89 8.68 18.74
N LEU A 38 4.61 7.38 18.56
CA LEU A 38 4.39 6.42 19.65
C LEU A 38 5.68 5.75 20.12
N GLY A 39 6.77 5.90 19.36
CA GLY A 39 8.06 5.29 19.68
C GLY A 39 8.09 3.79 19.42
N HIS A 40 9.12 3.14 19.99
CA HIS A 40 9.38 1.71 19.76
C HIS A 40 8.70 0.85 20.82
N MET A 41 7.37 0.93 20.91
CA MET A 41 6.59 0.13 21.86
C MET A 41 5.67 -0.82 21.09
N ALA A 42 5.56 -2.07 21.57
CA ALA A 42 4.54 -2.99 21.11
C ALA A 42 3.26 -2.73 21.93
N LEU A 43 2.25 -2.16 21.30
CA LEU A 43 0.96 -1.81 21.90
C LEU A 43 -0.07 -2.93 21.79
N GLU A 44 0.09 -3.80 20.80
CA GLU A 44 -0.73 -4.98 20.60
C GLU A 44 0.16 -6.22 20.50
N ARG A 45 -0.29 -7.32 21.11
CA ARG A 45 0.33 -8.64 20.98
C ARG A 45 -0.48 -9.47 19.98
N GLU A 46 0.16 -10.42 19.34
CA GLU A 46 -0.59 -11.40 18.57
C GLU A 46 -1.56 -12.14 19.50
N PRO A 47 -2.84 -12.31 19.11
CA PRO A 47 -3.75 -13.10 19.88
C PRO A 47 -3.18 -14.51 19.99
N ASN A 48 -2.85 -14.93 21.21
CA ASN A 48 -2.41 -16.29 21.47
C ASN A 48 -3.55 -17.25 21.13
N SER A 49 -3.51 -17.81 19.95
CA SER A 49 -4.45 -18.80 19.43
C SER A 49 -4.56 -20.06 20.31
N PHE A 50 -3.69 -20.20 21.31
CA PHE A 50 -3.58 -21.41 22.15
C PHE A 50 -4.55 -21.42 23.33
N LEU A 51 -5.17 -20.32 23.72
CA LEU A 51 -6.07 -20.20 24.86
C LEU A 51 -7.53 -19.94 24.48
N GLY A 52 -7.95 -20.43 23.32
CA GLY A 52 -9.36 -20.56 22.94
C GLY A 52 -10.13 -19.24 22.99
N ASN A 53 -10.51 -18.77 21.85
CA ASN A 53 -11.69 -17.95 21.56
C ASN A 53 -12.23 -17.06 22.70
N GLU A 54 -11.50 -16.04 23.10
CA GLU A 54 -12.10 -14.92 23.87
C GLU A 54 -13.27 -14.29 23.10
N ALA A 55 -13.23 -14.35 21.77
CA ALA A 55 -14.35 -13.98 20.90
C ALA A 55 -15.61 -14.84 21.14
N MET A 56 -15.47 -16.09 21.60
CA MET A 56 -16.59 -16.98 21.91
C MET A 56 -17.27 -16.61 23.26
N LEU A 57 -16.58 -15.87 24.11
CA LEU A 57 -17.08 -15.38 25.40
C LEU A 57 -17.71 -13.99 25.30
N GLY A 58 -17.80 -13.40 24.09
CA GLY A 58 -18.39 -12.06 23.90
C GLY A 58 -17.58 -10.92 24.54
N LEU A 59 -16.36 -11.19 24.98
CA LEU A 59 -15.46 -10.19 25.53
C LEU A 59 -14.87 -9.41 24.36
N LYS A 60 -15.11 -8.10 24.30
CA LYS A 60 -14.42 -7.20 23.38
C LYS A 60 -12.92 -7.28 23.69
N PRO A 61 -12.04 -7.34 22.67
CA PRO A 61 -10.60 -7.24 22.89
C PRO A 61 -10.36 -5.95 23.68
N GLN A 62 -9.92 -6.09 24.91
CA GLN A 62 -9.57 -4.96 25.76
C GLN A 62 -8.19 -4.51 25.33
N HIS A 63 -8.11 -3.36 24.70
CA HIS A 63 -6.85 -2.73 24.39
C HIS A 63 -6.21 -2.22 25.68
N ASP A 64 -4.95 -2.56 25.91
CA ASP A 64 -4.19 -2.16 27.11
C ASP A 64 -3.66 -0.71 27.02
N TYR A 65 -4.28 0.13 26.19
CA TYR A 65 -3.86 1.52 25.99
C TYR A 65 -5.05 2.50 26.07
N SER A 66 -4.73 3.76 26.36
CA SER A 66 -5.70 4.84 26.53
C SER A 66 -6.36 5.25 25.21
N GLU A 67 -7.53 5.92 25.30
CA GLU A 67 -8.19 6.51 24.13
C GLU A 67 -7.30 7.51 23.37
N SER A 68 -6.47 8.26 24.08
CA SER A 68 -5.50 9.17 23.42
C SER A 68 -4.46 8.40 22.59
N THR A 69 -4.03 7.23 23.07
CA THR A 69 -3.13 6.35 22.32
C THR A 69 -3.86 5.72 21.13
N ALA A 70 -5.12 5.33 21.28
CA ALA A 70 -5.94 4.82 20.18
C ALA A 70 -6.06 5.86 19.06
N THR A 71 -6.36 7.11 19.41
CA THR A 71 -6.42 8.21 18.44
C THR A 71 -5.08 8.40 17.73
N ALA A 72 -3.97 8.37 18.47
CA ALA A 72 -2.65 8.51 17.89
C ALA A 72 -2.29 7.34 16.94
N ILE A 73 -2.71 6.11 17.26
CA ILE A 73 -2.57 4.94 16.37
C ILE A 73 -3.32 5.18 15.06
N ASP A 74 -4.58 5.61 15.13
CA ASP A 74 -5.41 5.84 13.95
C ASP A 74 -4.84 6.93 13.05
N GLU A 75 -4.34 8.02 13.63
CA GLU A 75 -3.66 9.10 12.90
C GLU A 75 -2.38 8.61 12.19
N GLU A 76 -1.52 7.87 12.88
CA GLU A 76 -0.30 7.30 12.31
C GLU A 76 -0.59 6.29 11.18
N VAL A 77 -1.59 5.42 11.36
CA VAL A 77 -2.03 4.48 10.33
C VAL A 77 -2.53 5.22 9.09
N GLN A 78 -3.35 6.26 9.28
CA GLN A 78 -3.85 7.09 8.20
C GLN A 78 -2.70 7.77 7.44
N GLU A 79 -1.73 8.34 8.16
CA GLU A 79 -0.56 9.01 7.55
C GLU A 79 0.29 8.02 6.75
N LEU A 80 0.55 6.81 7.27
CA LEU A 80 1.29 5.77 6.56
C LEU A 80 0.61 5.38 5.26
N VAL A 81 -0.69 5.08 5.30
CA VAL A 81 -1.48 4.68 4.12
C VAL A 81 -1.51 5.81 3.10
N GLN A 82 -1.75 7.05 3.54
CA GLN A 82 -1.80 8.22 2.67
C GLN A 82 -0.43 8.48 2.01
N SER A 83 0.64 8.41 2.77
CA SER A 83 2.01 8.58 2.26
C SER A 83 2.37 7.52 1.22
N ALA A 84 2.04 6.24 1.49
CA ALA A 84 2.25 5.15 0.54
C ALA A 84 1.44 5.36 -0.74
N PHE A 85 0.20 5.81 -0.63
CA PHE A 85 -0.65 6.11 -1.78
C PHE A 85 -0.07 7.23 -2.65
N GLN A 86 0.35 8.35 -2.04
CA GLN A 86 0.96 9.49 -2.76
C GLN A 86 2.26 9.08 -3.46
N ARG A 87 3.10 8.28 -2.80
CA ARG A 87 4.33 7.76 -3.43
C ARG A 87 4.01 6.87 -4.63
N SER A 88 2.97 6.04 -4.53
CA SER A 88 2.52 5.18 -5.63
C SER A 88 2.00 6.00 -6.81
N LEU A 89 1.23 7.05 -6.55
CA LEU A 89 0.79 7.98 -7.60
C LEU A 89 1.96 8.65 -8.30
N ALA A 90 2.91 9.22 -7.54
CA ALA A 90 4.08 9.88 -8.10
C ALA A 90 4.94 8.94 -8.97
N LEU A 91 5.12 7.68 -8.54
CA LEU A 91 5.86 6.67 -9.30
C LEU A 91 5.14 6.29 -10.61
N LEU A 92 3.82 6.14 -10.57
CA LEU A 92 3.02 5.81 -11.74
C LEU A 92 2.95 7.00 -12.73
N GLU A 93 2.82 8.21 -12.21
CA GLU A 93 2.80 9.43 -13.02
C GLU A 93 4.13 9.63 -13.74
N ALA A 94 5.25 9.47 -13.03
CA ALA A 94 6.61 9.53 -13.62
C ALA A 94 6.85 8.47 -14.70
N ARG A 95 6.05 7.38 -14.71
CA ARG A 95 6.17 6.27 -15.68
C ARG A 95 4.87 6.01 -16.44
N ARG A 96 4.08 7.07 -16.67
CA ARG A 96 2.76 6.97 -17.31
C ARG A 96 2.82 6.31 -18.68
N GLU A 97 3.79 6.68 -19.52
CA GLU A 97 3.98 6.07 -20.83
C GLU A 97 4.26 4.57 -20.76
N LEU A 98 5.04 4.14 -19.77
CA LEU A 98 5.28 2.71 -19.53
C LEU A 98 3.99 1.99 -19.12
N LEU A 99 3.19 2.60 -18.24
CA LEU A 99 1.90 2.06 -17.81
C LEU A 99 0.97 1.87 -19.01
N GLU A 100 0.82 2.87 -19.86
CA GLU A 100 -0.05 2.83 -21.03
C GLU A 100 0.42 1.80 -22.08
N ARG A 101 1.73 1.73 -22.33
CA ARG A 101 2.31 0.71 -23.23
C ARG A 101 2.14 -0.71 -22.70
N SER A 102 2.36 -0.91 -21.40
CA SER A 102 2.19 -2.21 -20.77
C SER A 102 0.73 -2.67 -20.81
N ALA A 103 -0.21 -1.75 -20.54
CA ALA A 103 -1.64 -2.02 -20.62
C ALA A 103 -2.07 -2.38 -22.07
N SER A 104 -1.60 -1.63 -23.06
CA SER A 104 -1.88 -1.91 -24.48
C SER A 104 -1.32 -3.27 -24.91
N ARG A 105 -0.12 -3.63 -24.46
CA ARG A 105 0.49 -4.92 -24.74
C ARG A 105 -0.27 -6.07 -24.10
N LEU A 106 -0.69 -5.88 -22.83
CA LEU A 106 -1.49 -6.86 -22.10
C LEU A 106 -2.84 -7.14 -22.79
N LEU A 107 -3.48 -6.09 -23.32
CA LEU A 107 -4.73 -6.26 -24.10
C LEU A 107 -4.55 -7.06 -25.39
N GLN A 108 -3.35 -7.02 -25.99
CA GLN A 108 -3.05 -7.78 -27.21
C GLN A 108 -2.66 -9.23 -26.96
N GLN A 109 -1.97 -9.50 -25.85
CA GLN A 109 -1.37 -10.80 -25.55
C GLN A 109 -2.05 -11.55 -24.41
N GLU A 110 -2.99 -10.91 -23.69
CA GLU A 110 -3.69 -11.42 -22.50
C GLU A 110 -2.78 -11.73 -21.28
N THR A 111 -1.49 -11.95 -21.50
CA THR A 111 -0.47 -12.20 -20.48
C THR A 111 0.82 -11.46 -20.80
N LEU A 112 1.52 -11.00 -19.77
CA LEU A 112 2.87 -10.42 -19.87
C LEU A 112 3.80 -11.17 -18.90
N GLU A 113 4.91 -11.67 -19.41
CA GLU A 113 5.96 -12.24 -18.56
C GLU A 113 6.88 -11.16 -17.97
N GLY A 114 7.54 -11.49 -16.85
CA GLY A 114 8.39 -10.53 -16.15
C GLY A 114 9.55 -9.98 -17.01
N GLU A 115 10.11 -10.79 -17.91
CA GLU A 115 11.16 -10.38 -18.85
C GLU A 115 10.66 -9.37 -19.89
N GLU A 116 9.43 -9.53 -20.38
CA GLU A 116 8.82 -8.56 -21.31
C GLU A 116 8.57 -7.22 -20.62
N LEU A 117 8.11 -7.24 -19.38
CA LEU A 117 7.90 -6.04 -18.57
C LEU A 117 9.23 -5.28 -18.33
N LEU A 118 10.31 -6.01 -18.07
CA LEU A 118 11.65 -5.45 -17.92
C LEU A 118 12.15 -4.82 -19.23
N SER A 119 11.90 -5.48 -20.37
CA SER A 119 12.28 -4.96 -21.69
C SER A 119 11.54 -3.66 -22.05
N LEU A 120 10.23 -3.60 -21.72
CA LEU A 120 9.42 -2.38 -21.89
C LEU A 120 9.92 -1.22 -21.00
N SER A 121 10.37 -1.54 -19.78
CA SER A 121 10.92 -0.55 -18.86
C SER A 121 12.29 0.00 -19.33
N ALA A 122 13.16 -0.86 -19.85
CA ALA A 122 14.47 -0.48 -20.39
C ALA A 122 14.34 0.42 -21.63
N ALA A 123 13.40 0.13 -22.52
CA ALA A 123 13.11 0.93 -23.69
C ALA A 123 12.61 2.36 -23.36
N SER A 124 11.93 2.53 -22.21
CA SER A 124 11.48 3.87 -21.78
C SER A 124 12.61 4.74 -21.24
N ILE A 125 13.63 4.13 -20.64
CA ILE A 125 14.80 4.85 -20.12
C ILE A 125 15.69 5.35 -21.28
N SER A 126 15.81 4.58 -22.36
CA SER A 126 16.60 4.97 -23.53
C SER A 126 15.93 6.07 -24.36
N ALA A 127 14.59 6.11 -24.41
CA ALA A 127 13.86 7.15 -25.14
C ALA A 127 13.90 8.54 -24.45
N SER A 128 14.07 8.57 -23.13
CA SER A 128 14.23 9.83 -22.37
C SER A 128 15.66 10.38 -22.33
N ALA A 129 16.61 9.67 -22.92
CA ALA A 129 18.04 10.03 -22.95
C ALA A 129 18.52 10.61 -24.31
N GLU A 130 17.61 11.02 -25.21
CA GLU A 130 18.06 11.75 -26.42
C GLU A 130 18.53 13.15 -26.02
N PRO A 131 19.81 13.48 -26.29
CA PRO A 131 20.32 14.83 -26.03
C PRO A 131 19.68 15.81 -27.00
N MET A 132 19.11 16.89 -26.46
CA MET A 132 18.76 18.07 -27.23
C MET A 132 19.97 18.45 -28.11
N ARG A 133 19.85 18.28 -29.42
CA ARG A 133 20.84 18.79 -30.36
C ARG A 133 20.77 20.32 -30.40
N PRO A 134 21.94 20.97 -30.50
CA PRO A 134 22.05 22.42 -30.50
C PRO A 134 21.40 23.08 -31.71
#